data_9164b48210ec3ccb86627a75c30e384f
#
_entry.id   9164b48210ec3ccb86627a75c30e384f
#
_cell.length_a   1.000
_cell.length_b   1.000
_cell.length_c   1.000
_cell.angle_alpha   90.00
_cell.angle_beta   90.00
_cell.angle_gamma   90.00
#
_symmetry.space_group_name_H-M   'P 1'
#
loop_
_entity.id
_entity.type
_entity.pdbx_description
1 polymer ?
#
loop_
_entity_poly.entity_id
_entity_poly.type
_entity_poly.pdbx_seq_one_letter_code
_entity_poly.pdbx_strand_id
1 'polypeptide(L)'
;MKYYCLGIKGAGMSTIACILNDLGHTVIGYDDARDYKFTEEGLNNRNIEIFYDSEHEVEEGTIVTYSRALKQNHKELARMREQGYKIVEYNEVIGNITRMFKTIGVSGTHGKTTTSLLISQILGSIMGCSYFVGDGTGKANKDDELFVLESDEYNKHFLAYSPHIAVITNIELEHIECYDGIEDIIKTFETFANKAEVVIACGDDSNVRKLKLNNKCFYYGFDEDNDVVARNLVLDDSGSSFDVYIYD
;
A
#
# COMPACT_ATOMS: atom_id res chain seq x y z
N MET A 1 12.88 -7.90 -15.18
CA MET A 1 13.90 -7.02 -14.57
C MET A 1 14.47 -7.71 -13.35
N LYS A 2 15.62 -7.25 -12.84
CA LYS A 2 16.21 -7.75 -11.60
C LYS A 2 16.13 -6.68 -10.52
N TYR A 3 15.80 -7.11 -9.31
CA TYR A 3 15.67 -6.21 -8.14
C TYR A 3 16.50 -6.72 -6.98
N TYR A 4 17.13 -5.80 -6.28
CA TYR A 4 17.83 -6.03 -5.03
C TYR A 4 17.19 -5.19 -3.94
N CYS A 5 16.55 -5.87 -2.97
CA CYS A 5 15.72 -5.27 -1.94
C CYS A 5 16.50 -5.17 -0.62
N LEU A 6 16.87 -3.97 -0.20
CA LEU A 6 17.60 -3.73 1.06
C LEU A 6 16.63 -3.54 2.22
N GLY A 7 16.88 -4.25 3.34
CA GLY A 7 15.96 -4.36 4.47
C GLY A 7 14.77 -5.27 4.14
N ILE A 8 15.04 -6.34 3.39
CA ILE A 8 14.01 -7.21 2.79
C ILE A 8 13.09 -7.89 3.82
N LYS A 9 13.55 -8.08 5.06
CA LYS A 9 12.76 -8.71 6.13
C LYS A 9 11.77 -7.75 6.80
N GLY A 10 11.77 -6.46 6.44
CA GLY A 10 10.74 -5.52 6.86
C GLY A 10 9.41 -5.81 6.17
N ALA A 11 8.26 -5.65 6.88
CA ALA A 11 6.92 -6.00 6.38
C ALA A 11 6.64 -5.45 4.98
N GLY A 12 6.76 -4.14 4.76
CA GLY A 12 6.51 -3.55 3.44
C GLY A 12 7.50 -4.01 2.37
N MET A 13 8.80 -4.16 2.70
CA MET A 13 9.80 -4.55 1.71
C MET A 13 9.67 -6.03 1.32
N SER A 14 9.36 -6.92 2.26
CA SER A 14 9.09 -8.33 1.97
C SER A 14 7.88 -8.49 1.05
N THR A 15 6.83 -7.71 1.29
CA THR A 15 5.64 -7.71 0.43
C THR A 15 5.95 -7.25 -0.98
N ILE A 16 6.74 -6.17 -1.15
CA ILE A 16 7.20 -5.74 -2.48
C ILE A 16 8.03 -6.81 -3.16
N ALA A 17 8.97 -7.42 -2.44
CA ALA A 17 9.82 -8.48 -2.99
C ALA A 17 8.98 -9.66 -3.49
N CYS A 18 7.98 -10.09 -2.71
CA CYS A 18 7.03 -11.12 -3.11
C CYS A 18 6.25 -10.74 -4.37
N ILE A 19 5.67 -9.55 -4.40
CA ILE A 19 4.89 -9.04 -5.55
C ILE A 19 5.75 -8.95 -6.80
N LEU A 20 6.96 -8.41 -6.71
CA LEU A 20 7.88 -8.33 -7.84
C LEU A 20 8.24 -9.73 -8.38
N ASN A 21 8.46 -10.70 -7.49
CA ASN A 21 8.72 -12.08 -7.89
C ASN A 21 7.50 -12.72 -8.56
N ASP A 22 6.31 -12.54 -8.01
CA ASP A 22 5.03 -13.02 -8.57
C ASP A 22 4.79 -12.44 -9.97
N LEU A 23 5.20 -11.19 -10.20
CA LEU A 23 5.17 -10.52 -11.50
C LEU A 23 6.30 -10.98 -12.45
N GLY A 24 7.09 -11.98 -12.05
CA GLY A 24 8.13 -12.62 -12.86
C GLY A 24 9.42 -11.83 -12.97
N HIS A 25 9.71 -10.98 -12.01
CA HIS A 25 11.02 -10.37 -11.84
C HIS A 25 11.94 -11.28 -11.03
N THR A 26 13.24 -11.21 -11.27
CA THR A 26 14.23 -11.83 -10.39
C THR A 26 14.45 -10.94 -9.19
N VAL A 27 14.30 -11.47 -8.00
CA VAL A 27 14.43 -10.70 -6.76
C VAL A 27 15.44 -11.37 -5.85
N ILE A 28 16.36 -10.59 -5.32
CA ILE A 28 17.26 -10.95 -4.22
C ILE A 28 17.16 -9.88 -3.14
N GLY A 29 17.60 -10.17 -1.95
CA GLY A 29 17.51 -9.21 -0.86
C GLY A 29 18.69 -9.19 0.08
N TYR A 30 18.75 -8.14 0.89
CA TYR A 30 19.70 -7.97 1.97
C TYR A 30 18.98 -7.55 3.25
N ASP A 31 19.43 -8.08 4.37
CA ASP A 31 18.99 -7.61 5.70
C ASP A 31 20.13 -7.75 6.71
N ASP A 32 20.21 -6.80 7.64
CA ASP A 32 21.19 -6.87 8.73
C ASP A 32 20.79 -7.90 9.81
N ALA A 33 19.49 -8.14 9.97
CA ALA A 33 18.95 -9.01 11.00
C ALA A 33 19.04 -10.48 10.56
N ARG A 34 19.81 -11.29 11.29
CA ARG A 34 19.93 -12.73 11.05
C ARG A 34 18.82 -13.54 11.72
N ASP A 35 18.16 -12.96 12.74
CA ASP A 35 17.06 -13.61 13.43
C ASP A 35 15.86 -13.78 12.52
N TYR A 36 15.16 -14.90 12.63
CA TYR A 36 13.97 -15.19 11.84
C TYR A 36 12.87 -14.15 12.09
N LYS A 37 12.23 -13.71 10.99
CA LYS A 37 11.02 -12.88 11.03
C LYS A 37 9.90 -13.58 10.26
N PHE A 38 8.66 -13.38 10.68
CA PHE A 38 7.49 -14.01 10.05
C PHE A 38 7.39 -13.70 8.54
N THR A 39 7.90 -12.54 8.10
CA THR A 39 7.94 -12.12 6.71
C THR A 39 8.80 -13.02 5.81
N GLU A 40 9.72 -13.80 6.40
CA GLU A 40 10.58 -14.72 5.65
C GLU A 40 9.83 -15.90 5.06
N GLU A 41 8.68 -16.26 5.62
CA GLU A 41 7.87 -17.34 5.06
C GLU A 41 7.47 -17.04 3.61
N GLY A 42 6.99 -15.82 3.35
CA GLY A 42 6.61 -15.38 2.00
C GLY A 42 7.78 -15.34 1.02
N LEU A 43 8.97 -14.94 1.51
CA LEU A 43 10.20 -14.89 0.72
C LEU A 43 10.71 -16.30 0.39
N ASN A 44 10.73 -17.19 1.38
CA ASN A 44 11.16 -18.58 1.24
C ASN A 44 10.26 -19.38 0.27
N ASN A 45 8.95 -19.18 0.35
CA ASN A 45 7.98 -19.83 -0.55
C ASN A 45 8.19 -19.44 -2.03
N ARG A 46 8.90 -18.32 -2.29
CA ARG A 46 9.26 -17.83 -3.63
C ARG A 46 10.72 -18.05 -3.98
N ASN A 47 11.49 -18.73 -3.12
CA ASN A 47 12.93 -18.94 -3.26
C ASN A 47 13.71 -17.64 -3.45
N ILE A 48 13.31 -16.56 -2.78
CA ILE A 48 14.02 -15.28 -2.79
C ILE A 48 15.22 -15.39 -1.87
N GLU A 49 16.41 -15.25 -2.42
CA GLU A 49 17.67 -15.35 -1.67
C GLU A 49 17.90 -14.08 -0.84
N ILE A 50 18.36 -14.27 0.41
CA ILE A 50 18.64 -13.17 1.34
C ILE A 50 20.11 -13.21 1.75
N PHE A 51 20.82 -12.12 1.50
CA PHE A 51 22.20 -11.91 1.91
C PHE A 51 22.27 -11.14 3.23
N TYR A 52 23.29 -11.42 4.03
CA TYR A 52 23.51 -10.84 5.36
C TYR A 52 24.88 -10.16 5.50
N ASP A 53 25.64 -10.14 4.43
CA ASP A 53 26.94 -9.46 4.31
C ASP A 53 27.05 -8.80 2.93
N SER A 54 28.11 -8.02 2.73
CA SER A 54 28.34 -7.27 1.50
C SER A 54 29.39 -7.94 0.58
N GLU A 55 29.65 -9.23 0.77
CA GLU A 55 30.66 -9.99 0.00
C GLU A 55 30.10 -10.60 -1.28
N HIS A 56 28.77 -10.66 -1.42
CA HIS A 56 28.10 -11.21 -2.59
C HIS A 56 28.13 -10.24 -3.79
N GLU A 57 28.06 -10.81 -4.96
CA GLU A 57 27.97 -10.07 -6.23
C GLU A 57 26.51 -9.76 -6.58
N VAL A 58 26.26 -8.54 -7.03
CA VAL A 58 24.97 -8.12 -7.57
C VAL A 58 25.14 -7.96 -9.08
N GLU A 59 24.30 -8.62 -9.88
CA GLU A 59 24.41 -8.56 -11.33
C GLU A 59 24.20 -7.15 -11.88
N GLU A 60 24.96 -6.79 -12.91
CA GLU A 60 24.83 -5.50 -13.58
C GLU A 60 23.41 -5.29 -14.13
N GLY A 61 22.92 -4.04 -14.06
CA GLY A 61 21.56 -3.67 -14.48
C GLY A 61 20.46 -4.01 -13.47
N THR A 62 20.82 -4.53 -12.27
CA THR A 62 19.88 -4.73 -11.18
C THR A 62 19.43 -3.38 -10.61
N ILE A 63 18.14 -3.25 -10.36
CA ILE A 63 17.53 -2.09 -9.70
C ILE A 63 17.58 -2.32 -8.19
N VAL A 64 18.18 -1.40 -7.46
CA VAL A 64 18.23 -1.45 -6.00
C VAL A 64 17.08 -0.65 -5.42
N THR A 65 16.31 -1.27 -4.52
CA THR A 65 15.31 -0.57 -3.72
C THR A 65 15.56 -0.81 -2.23
N TYR A 66 15.15 0.10 -1.39
CA TYR A 66 15.49 0.05 0.02
C TYR A 66 14.32 0.44 0.91
N SER A 67 14.25 -0.23 2.08
CA SER A 67 13.32 0.11 3.13
C SER A 67 13.65 1.48 3.72
N ARG A 68 12.65 2.29 4.00
CA ARG A 68 12.83 3.60 4.64
C ARG A 68 13.37 3.53 6.07
N ALA A 69 13.25 2.38 6.72
CA ALA A 69 13.93 2.14 7.99
C ALA A 69 15.45 2.12 7.85
N LEU A 70 15.95 1.90 6.62
CA LEU A 70 17.37 1.93 6.32
C LEU A 70 17.88 3.38 6.30
N LYS A 71 18.90 3.67 7.10
CA LYS A 71 19.52 4.99 7.10
C LYS A 71 20.22 5.25 5.78
N GLN A 72 20.24 6.51 5.34
CA GLN A 72 20.88 6.92 4.06
C GLN A 72 22.40 6.62 3.99
N ASN A 73 23.06 6.51 5.14
CA ASN A 73 24.46 6.14 5.26
C ASN A 73 24.67 4.63 5.53
N HIS A 74 23.66 3.81 5.31
CA HIS A 74 23.77 2.36 5.48
C HIS A 74 24.83 1.79 4.52
N LYS A 75 25.73 0.92 5.04
CA LYS A 75 26.90 0.40 4.31
C LYS A 75 26.55 -0.22 2.96
N GLU A 76 25.50 -1.05 2.92
CA GLU A 76 25.09 -1.74 1.71
C GLU A 76 24.48 -0.78 0.69
N LEU A 77 23.67 0.19 1.12
CA LEU A 77 23.13 1.23 0.25
C LEU A 77 24.23 2.13 -0.32
N ALA A 78 25.24 2.47 0.50
CA ALA A 78 26.41 3.22 0.05
C ALA A 78 27.21 2.43 -0.99
N ARG A 79 27.48 1.15 -0.75
CA ARG A 79 28.15 0.25 -1.70
C ARG A 79 27.45 0.24 -3.06
N MET A 80 26.12 0.08 -3.08
CA MET A 80 25.35 0.06 -4.32
C MET A 80 25.44 1.40 -5.07
N ARG A 81 25.43 2.52 -4.35
CA ARG A 81 25.61 3.86 -4.96
C ARG A 81 27.01 4.02 -5.58
N GLU A 82 28.04 3.63 -4.85
CA GLU A 82 29.45 3.72 -5.30
C GLU A 82 29.70 2.85 -6.54
N GLN A 83 29.04 1.72 -6.63
CA GLN A 83 29.09 0.82 -7.77
C GLN A 83 28.22 1.27 -8.96
N GLY A 84 27.47 2.36 -8.81
CA GLY A 84 26.68 2.97 -9.90
C GLY A 84 25.36 2.27 -10.22
N TYR A 85 24.83 1.47 -9.30
CA TYR A 85 23.50 0.86 -9.49
C TYR A 85 22.39 1.91 -9.48
N LYS A 86 21.32 1.63 -10.22
CA LYS A 86 20.11 2.45 -10.21
C LYS A 86 19.39 2.24 -8.86
N ILE A 87 19.33 3.28 -8.05
CA ILE A 87 18.61 3.28 -6.78
C ILE A 87 17.21 3.86 -7.00
N VAL A 88 16.19 3.15 -6.55
CA VAL A 88 14.77 3.56 -6.64
C VAL A 88 14.16 3.47 -5.25
N GLU A 89 13.46 4.50 -4.84
CA GLU A 89 12.78 4.47 -3.55
C GLU A 89 11.62 3.47 -3.52
N TYR A 90 11.38 2.88 -2.38
CA TYR A 90 10.32 1.93 -2.08
C TYR A 90 8.93 2.36 -2.62
N ASN A 91 8.52 3.60 -2.35
CA ASN A 91 7.24 4.12 -2.81
C ASN A 91 7.15 4.30 -4.34
N GLU A 92 8.28 4.58 -5.00
CA GLU A 92 8.31 4.64 -6.47
C GLU A 92 8.13 3.25 -7.09
N VAL A 93 8.69 2.21 -6.46
CA VAL A 93 8.47 0.82 -6.91
C VAL A 93 6.99 0.47 -6.82
N ILE A 94 6.33 0.78 -5.69
CA ILE A 94 4.88 0.60 -5.55
C ILE A 94 4.13 1.43 -6.58
N GLY A 95 4.49 2.70 -6.76
CA GLY A 95 3.88 3.57 -7.76
C GLY A 95 3.97 3.01 -9.19
N ASN A 96 5.06 2.30 -9.52
CA ASN A 96 5.18 1.60 -10.81
C ASN A 96 4.23 0.41 -10.90
N ILE A 97 4.08 -0.37 -9.82
CA ILE A 97 3.14 -1.49 -9.76
C ILE A 97 1.70 -0.98 -9.93
N THR A 98 1.31 0.12 -9.24
CA THR A 98 -0.05 0.67 -9.35
C THR A 98 -0.45 1.05 -10.77
N ARG A 99 0.49 1.36 -11.64
CA ARG A 99 0.24 1.68 -13.05
C ARG A 99 0.05 0.46 -13.95
N MET A 100 0.32 -0.74 -13.44
CA MET A 100 0.15 -2.00 -14.18
C MET A 100 -1.26 -2.56 -14.07
N PHE A 101 -2.05 -2.10 -13.10
CA PHE A 101 -3.37 -2.61 -12.74
C PHE A 101 -4.39 -1.48 -12.62
N LYS A 102 -5.67 -1.83 -12.64
CA LYS A 102 -6.71 -0.96 -12.10
C LYS A 102 -6.64 -0.96 -10.57
N THR A 103 -5.93 -0.01 -10.03
CA THR A 103 -5.59 0.01 -8.60
C THR A 103 -6.71 0.65 -7.77
N ILE A 104 -7.08 -0.03 -6.69
CA ILE A 104 -7.92 0.48 -5.60
C ILE A 104 -6.98 0.84 -4.45
N GLY A 105 -6.77 2.14 -4.25
CA GLY A 105 -5.92 2.65 -3.18
C GLY A 105 -6.74 2.96 -1.94
N VAL A 106 -6.52 2.23 -0.86
CA VAL A 106 -7.23 2.42 0.42
C VAL A 106 -6.36 3.24 1.36
N SER A 107 -6.81 4.43 1.69
CA SER A 107 -6.13 5.36 2.61
C SER A 107 -7.05 5.85 3.72
N GLY A 108 -6.46 6.43 4.74
CA GLY A 108 -7.12 6.97 5.92
C GLY A 108 -6.27 6.79 7.16
N THR A 109 -6.58 7.53 8.20
CA THR A 109 -5.85 7.44 9.46
C THR A 109 -5.99 6.05 10.06
N HIS A 110 -7.22 5.52 10.14
CA HIS A 110 -7.54 4.22 10.71
C HIS A 110 -8.30 3.32 9.72
N GLY A 111 -8.22 2.00 9.93
CA GLY A 111 -9.00 1.01 9.19
C GLY A 111 -8.46 0.61 7.81
N LYS A 112 -7.34 1.15 7.36
CA LYS A 112 -6.71 0.84 6.06
C LYS A 112 -6.52 -0.65 5.84
N THR A 113 -5.83 -1.33 6.74
CA THR A 113 -5.50 -2.76 6.67
C THR A 113 -6.75 -3.63 6.58
N THR A 114 -7.71 -3.42 7.49
CA THR A 114 -8.97 -4.19 7.51
C THR A 114 -9.76 -3.98 6.22
N THR A 115 -9.90 -2.74 5.77
CA THR A 115 -10.63 -2.40 4.55
C THR A 115 -9.96 -2.99 3.32
N SER A 116 -8.63 -2.88 3.20
CA SER A 116 -7.86 -3.45 2.09
C SER A 116 -8.00 -4.97 2.02
N LEU A 117 -7.92 -5.67 3.17
CA LEU A 117 -8.10 -7.11 3.24
C LEU A 117 -9.52 -7.53 2.84
N LEU A 118 -10.55 -6.86 3.35
CA LEU A 118 -11.95 -7.15 2.99
C LEU A 118 -12.19 -6.96 1.50
N ILE A 119 -11.76 -5.83 0.92
CA ILE A 119 -11.89 -5.58 -0.51
C ILE A 119 -11.16 -6.65 -1.32
N SER A 120 -9.90 -6.97 -0.95
CA SER A 120 -9.10 -7.95 -1.68
C SER A 120 -9.70 -9.36 -1.62
N GLN A 121 -10.28 -9.75 -0.49
CA GLN A 121 -10.95 -11.05 -0.33
C GLN A 121 -12.24 -11.14 -1.15
N ILE A 122 -13.08 -10.11 -1.08
CA ILE A 122 -14.35 -10.07 -1.82
C ILE A 122 -14.07 -10.11 -3.33
N LEU A 123 -13.22 -9.21 -3.82
CA LEU A 123 -12.90 -9.15 -5.25
C LEU A 123 -12.13 -10.39 -5.70
N GLY A 124 -11.19 -10.89 -4.89
CA GLY A 124 -10.45 -12.10 -5.18
C GLY A 124 -11.31 -13.36 -5.30
N SER A 125 -12.47 -13.38 -4.63
CA SER A 125 -13.43 -14.50 -4.74
C SER A 125 -14.26 -14.46 -6.03
N ILE A 126 -14.32 -13.30 -6.71
CA ILE A 126 -15.19 -13.08 -7.88
C ILE A 126 -14.39 -13.09 -9.19
N MET A 127 -13.24 -12.40 -9.23
CA MET A 127 -12.55 -12.11 -10.49
C MET A 127 -11.01 -12.17 -10.43
N GLY A 128 -10.45 -12.60 -9.33
CA GLY A 128 -9.02 -12.50 -9.08
C GLY A 128 -8.61 -11.06 -8.68
N CYS A 129 -7.72 -10.96 -7.69
CA CYS A 129 -7.27 -9.67 -7.21
C CYS A 129 -5.87 -9.79 -6.60
N SER A 130 -4.94 -9.05 -7.13
CA SER A 130 -3.63 -8.81 -6.52
C SER A 130 -3.77 -7.80 -5.39
N TYR A 131 -2.91 -7.86 -4.39
CA TYR A 131 -2.99 -6.92 -3.27
C TYR A 131 -1.66 -6.71 -2.55
N PHE A 132 -1.55 -5.57 -1.90
CA PHE A 132 -0.50 -5.17 -0.97
C PHE A 132 -1.12 -4.61 0.30
N VAL A 133 -0.82 -5.21 1.44
CA VAL A 133 -1.29 -4.77 2.75
C VAL A 133 -0.09 -4.53 3.69
N GLY A 134 -0.20 -3.52 4.53
CA GLY A 134 0.92 -3.05 5.36
C GLY A 134 1.36 -3.99 6.48
N ASP A 135 0.60 -5.05 6.74
CA ASP A 135 0.91 -6.10 7.73
C ASP A 135 2.01 -7.08 7.28
N GLY A 136 2.52 -6.94 6.07
CA GLY A 136 3.52 -7.84 5.49
C GLY A 136 2.92 -8.88 4.54
N THR A 137 1.62 -8.80 4.26
CA THR A 137 0.95 -9.71 3.33
C THR A 137 0.73 -9.07 1.96
N GLY A 138 0.92 -9.86 0.93
CA GLY A 138 0.66 -9.43 -0.44
C GLY A 138 0.99 -10.51 -1.44
N LYS A 139 0.32 -10.43 -2.56
CA LYS A 139 0.57 -11.28 -3.73
C LYS A 139 0.18 -10.57 -5.00
N ALA A 140 0.75 -11.00 -6.12
CA ALA A 140 0.33 -10.55 -7.43
C ALA A 140 0.20 -11.71 -8.41
N ASN A 141 -0.71 -11.53 -9.37
CA ASN A 141 -0.80 -12.38 -10.54
C ASN A 141 -0.86 -11.47 -11.78
N LYS A 142 -0.09 -11.80 -12.81
CA LYS A 142 -0.04 -11.02 -14.07
C LYS A 142 -1.40 -10.95 -14.78
N ASP A 143 -2.24 -11.95 -14.55
CA ASP A 143 -3.54 -12.07 -15.19
C ASP A 143 -4.67 -11.36 -14.41
N ASP A 144 -4.36 -10.85 -13.21
CA ASP A 144 -5.32 -10.05 -12.45
C ASP A 144 -5.46 -8.65 -13.07
N GLU A 145 -6.68 -8.16 -13.17
CA GLU A 145 -6.97 -6.79 -13.60
C GLU A 145 -6.89 -5.80 -12.44
N LEU A 146 -7.24 -6.25 -11.24
CA LEU A 146 -7.36 -5.44 -10.04
C LEU A 146 -6.17 -5.59 -9.11
N PHE A 147 -5.82 -4.48 -8.47
CA PHE A 147 -4.81 -4.44 -7.41
C PHE A 147 -5.31 -3.59 -6.24
N VAL A 148 -5.45 -4.19 -5.07
CA VAL A 148 -5.79 -3.47 -3.83
C VAL A 148 -4.52 -3.07 -3.11
N LEU A 149 -4.37 -1.79 -2.85
CA LEU A 149 -3.19 -1.23 -2.19
C LEU A 149 -3.58 -0.50 -0.91
N GLU A 150 -3.05 -0.94 0.23
CA GLU A 150 -3.02 -0.12 1.42
C GLU A 150 -2.09 1.08 1.20
N SER A 151 -2.67 2.27 1.16
CA SER A 151 -2.00 3.51 0.75
C SER A 151 -1.67 4.35 1.98
N ASP A 152 -0.43 4.20 2.47
CA ASP A 152 0.06 4.87 3.68
C ASP A 152 0.32 6.36 3.43
N GLU A 153 -0.32 7.20 4.23
CA GLU A 153 -0.19 8.66 4.21
C GLU A 153 1.11 9.16 4.87
N TYR A 154 1.79 8.33 5.65
CA TYR A 154 3.04 8.69 6.32
C TYR A 154 4.06 9.24 5.33
N ASN A 155 4.68 10.37 5.65
CA ASN A 155 5.61 11.08 4.74
C ASN A 155 5.06 11.33 3.33
N LYS A 156 3.74 11.39 3.19
CA LYS A 156 3.05 11.63 1.90
C LYS A 156 3.36 10.56 0.83
N HIS A 157 3.69 9.31 1.25
CA HIS A 157 4.12 8.22 0.36
C HIS A 157 3.12 7.89 -0.72
N PHE A 158 1.83 7.86 -0.36
CA PHE A 158 0.75 7.53 -1.27
C PHE A 158 0.64 8.52 -2.46
N LEU A 159 1.29 9.68 -2.37
CA LEU A 159 1.35 10.59 -3.50
C LEU A 159 2.19 10.07 -4.69
N ALA A 160 3.00 9.03 -4.49
CA ALA A 160 3.68 8.33 -5.58
C ALA A 160 2.76 7.36 -6.35
N TYR A 161 1.60 7.02 -5.77
CA TYR A 161 0.68 6.02 -6.31
C TYR A 161 -0.29 6.62 -7.33
N SER A 162 -0.84 5.76 -8.18
CA SER A 162 -1.79 6.13 -9.24
C SER A 162 -3.05 5.25 -9.13
N PRO A 163 -3.94 5.51 -8.15
CA PRO A 163 -5.16 4.74 -8.00
C PRO A 163 -6.17 5.08 -9.10
N HIS A 164 -6.93 4.08 -9.55
CA HIS A 164 -8.14 4.28 -10.36
C HIS A 164 -9.34 4.57 -9.45
N ILE A 165 -9.37 3.91 -8.30
CA ILE A 165 -10.35 4.15 -7.24
C ILE A 165 -9.59 4.50 -5.97
N ALA A 166 -9.91 5.63 -5.35
CA ALA A 166 -9.41 6.00 -4.02
C ALA A 166 -10.51 5.74 -2.98
N VAL A 167 -10.20 4.90 -2.01
CA VAL A 167 -11.06 4.68 -0.84
C VAL A 167 -10.49 5.44 0.34
N ILE A 168 -11.29 6.28 1.00
CA ILE A 168 -10.87 7.09 2.16
C ILE A 168 -11.74 6.73 3.35
N THR A 169 -11.13 6.17 4.38
CA THR A 169 -11.85 5.70 5.57
C THR A 169 -12.14 6.81 6.58
N ASN A 170 -11.14 7.62 6.91
CA ASN A 170 -11.24 8.77 7.83
C ASN A 170 -9.98 9.62 7.72
N ILE A 171 -10.04 10.85 8.23
CA ILE A 171 -8.89 11.79 8.26
C ILE A 171 -8.79 12.41 9.64
N GLU A 172 -7.76 12.06 10.38
CA GLU A 172 -7.45 12.62 11.69
C GLU A 172 -6.03 13.18 11.73
N LEU A 173 -5.72 13.97 12.76
CA LEU A 173 -4.38 14.52 12.93
C LEU A 173 -3.46 13.45 13.53
N GLU A 174 -2.73 12.79 12.67
CA GLU A 174 -1.63 11.87 13.02
C GLU A 174 -0.34 12.28 12.31
N HIS A 175 0.77 11.62 12.66
CA HIS A 175 2.07 11.84 12.03
C HIS A 175 2.50 13.31 12.04
N ILE A 176 2.38 13.96 13.20
CA ILE A 176 2.68 15.40 13.41
C ILE A 176 4.12 15.77 13.05
N GLU A 177 5.02 14.79 12.95
CA GLU A 177 6.39 14.96 12.47
C GLU A 177 6.49 15.12 10.93
N CYS A 178 5.41 14.81 10.20
CA CYS A 178 5.37 14.83 8.75
C CYS A 178 4.38 15.86 8.18
N TYR A 179 3.53 16.44 9.04
CA TYR A 179 2.45 17.35 8.63
C TYR A 179 2.39 18.61 9.50
N ASP A 180 2.14 19.74 8.86
CA ASP A 180 1.97 21.03 9.51
C ASP A 180 0.56 21.25 10.11
N GLY A 181 -0.12 20.16 10.48
CA GLY A 181 -1.45 20.17 11.07
C GLY A 181 -2.52 19.55 10.17
N ILE A 182 -3.78 19.59 10.65
CA ILE A 182 -4.90 18.90 9.99
C ILE A 182 -5.16 19.39 8.56
N GLU A 183 -4.96 20.67 8.28
CA GLU A 183 -5.20 21.26 6.96
C GLU A 183 -4.19 20.74 5.91
N ASP A 184 -2.92 20.51 6.32
CA ASP A 184 -1.92 19.90 5.44
C ASP A 184 -2.22 18.42 5.15
N ILE A 185 -2.74 17.69 6.15
CA ILE A 185 -3.21 16.32 5.97
C ILE A 185 -4.39 16.30 4.99
N ILE A 186 -5.43 17.09 5.21
CA ILE A 186 -6.62 17.17 4.33
C ILE A 186 -6.19 17.48 2.89
N LYS A 187 -5.32 18.47 2.69
CA LYS A 187 -4.81 18.84 1.37
C LYS A 187 -4.00 17.70 0.72
N THR A 188 -3.29 16.92 1.51
CA THR A 188 -2.52 15.79 1.02
C THR A 188 -3.44 14.65 0.57
N PHE A 189 -4.49 14.34 1.36
CA PHE A 189 -5.54 13.40 0.96
C PHE A 189 -6.31 13.87 -0.27
N GLU A 190 -6.62 15.18 -0.36
CA GLU A 190 -7.24 15.79 -1.55
C GLU A 190 -6.39 15.57 -2.80
N THR A 191 -5.07 15.75 -2.68
CA THR A 191 -4.13 15.53 -3.77
C THR A 191 -4.09 14.06 -4.21
N PHE A 192 -4.11 13.13 -3.27
CA PHE A 192 -4.18 11.69 -3.54
C PHE A 192 -5.49 11.31 -4.21
N ALA A 193 -6.63 11.72 -3.62
CA ALA A 193 -7.96 11.39 -4.11
C ALA A 193 -8.21 11.92 -5.52
N ASN A 194 -7.74 13.13 -5.84
CA ASN A 194 -7.88 13.73 -7.17
C ASN A 194 -7.04 13.08 -8.27
N LYS A 195 -6.18 12.09 -7.94
CA LYS A 195 -5.54 11.25 -8.96
C LYS A 195 -6.42 10.11 -9.44
N ALA A 196 -7.44 9.74 -8.68
CA ALA A 196 -8.34 8.64 -9.01
C ALA A 196 -9.42 9.09 -10.00
N GLU A 197 -10.03 8.14 -10.69
CA GLU A 197 -11.21 8.38 -11.53
C GLU A 197 -12.48 8.48 -10.65
N VAL A 198 -12.50 7.67 -9.58
CA VAL A 198 -13.61 7.60 -8.64
C VAL A 198 -13.08 7.61 -7.20
N VAL A 199 -13.78 8.32 -6.32
CA VAL A 199 -13.53 8.31 -4.89
C VAL A 199 -14.69 7.63 -4.16
N ILE A 200 -14.39 6.80 -3.18
CA ILE A 200 -15.34 6.20 -2.25
C ILE A 200 -14.89 6.63 -0.85
N ALA A 201 -15.67 7.43 -0.15
CA ALA A 201 -15.21 8.10 1.07
C ALA A 201 -16.22 8.00 2.20
N CYS A 202 -15.76 7.91 3.44
CA CYS A 202 -16.62 7.93 4.61
C CYS A 202 -17.22 9.33 4.78
N GLY A 203 -18.52 9.46 4.53
CA GLY A 203 -19.21 10.73 4.63
C GLY A 203 -19.55 11.15 6.06
N ASP A 204 -19.46 10.24 7.04
CA ASP A 204 -19.65 10.54 8.45
C ASP A 204 -18.42 11.27 9.05
N ASP A 205 -17.29 11.27 8.35
CA ASP A 205 -16.08 11.99 8.80
C ASP A 205 -16.09 13.44 8.29
N SER A 206 -16.07 14.38 9.22
CA SER A 206 -16.15 15.81 8.93
C SER A 206 -14.92 16.37 8.18
N ASN A 207 -13.75 15.74 8.30
CA ASN A 207 -12.55 16.13 7.56
C ASN A 207 -12.56 15.56 6.15
N VAL A 208 -13.10 14.35 5.97
CA VAL A 208 -13.35 13.77 4.63
C VAL A 208 -14.32 14.64 3.84
N ARG A 209 -15.37 15.16 4.45
CA ARG A 209 -16.32 16.09 3.80
C ARG A 209 -15.71 17.44 3.38
N LYS A 210 -14.54 17.82 3.92
CA LYS A 210 -13.82 19.04 3.52
C LYS A 210 -12.99 18.88 2.24
N LEU A 211 -12.80 17.66 1.76
CA LEU A 211 -12.02 17.41 0.55
C LEU A 211 -12.64 18.10 -0.67
N LYS A 212 -11.83 18.84 -1.43
CA LYS A 212 -12.23 19.46 -2.69
C LYS A 212 -11.94 18.52 -3.84
N LEU A 213 -12.91 17.67 -4.16
CA LEU A 213 -12.77 16.64 -5.18
C LEU A 213 -13.24 17.14 -6.53
N ASN A 214 -12.46 16.84 -7.59
CA ASN A 214 -12.76 17.18 -8.98
C ASN A 214 -13.34 15.99 -9.77
N ASN A 215 -13.37 14.83 -9.17
CA ASN A 215 -13.80 13.54 -9.71
C ASN A 215 -15.12 13.09 -9.07
N LYS A 216 -15.69 12.00 -9.60
CA LYS A 216 -16.91 11.42 -9.03
C LYS A 216 -16.60 10.86 -7.65
N CYS A 217 -17.39 11.26 -6.64
CA CYS A 217 -17.28 10.78 -5.28
C CYS A 217 -18.58 10.13 -4.85
N PHE A 218 -18.48 8.98 -4.19
CA PHE A 218 -19.58 8.33 -3.48
C PHE A 218 -19.26 8.30 -2.00
N TYR A 219 -20.20 8.79 -1.20
CA TYR A 219 -20.08 8.77 0.26
C TYR A 219 -20.78 7.55 0.85
N TYR A 220 -20.14 6.91 1.81
CA TYR A 220 -20.74 5.84 2.61
C TYR A 220 -20.67 6.16 4.09
N GLY A 221 -21.61 5.60 4.87
CA GLY A 221 -21.65 5.77 6.31
C GLY A 221 -22.98 5.40 6.92
N PHE A 222 -23.26 5.98 8.08
CA PHE A 222 -24.53 5.83 8.81
C PHE A 222 -25.46 7.02 8.61
N ASP A 223 -24.91 8.20 8.30
CA ASP A 223 -25.69 9.40 8.08
C ASP A 223 -26.51 9.30 6.79
N GLU A 224 -27.75 9.79 6.84
CA GLU A 224 -28.75 9.67 5.78
C GLU A 224 -28.42 10.47 4.50
N ASP A 225 -27.44 11.37 4.55
CA ASP A 225 -26.98 12.18 3.42
C ASP A 225 -25.82 11.51 2.65
N ASN A 226 -25.51 10.25 2.95
CA ASN A 226 -24.58 9.45 2.20
C ASN A 226 -25.26 8.74 1.02
N ASP A 227 -24.48 8.39 -0.03
CA ASP A 227 -24.96 7.63 -1.18
C ASP A 227 -25.19 6.14 -0.83
N VAL A 228 -24.41 5.63 0.13
CA VAL A 228 -24.51 4.26 0.65
C VAL A 228 -24.64 4.32 2.17
N VAL A 229 -25.79 3.90 2.68
CA VAL A 229 -26.14 3.99 4.11
C VAL A 229 -26.31 2.63 4.74
N ALA A 230 -25.62 2.40 5.87
CA ALA A 230 -25.84 1.23 6.71
C ALA A 230 -26.90 1.55 7.78
N ARG A 231 -27.91 0.67 7.90
CA ARG A 231 -28.99 0.80 8.90
C ARG A 231 -29.17 -0.49 9.68
N ASN A 232 -29.92 -0.41 10.78
CA ASN A 232 -30.27 -1.57 11.60
C ASN A 232 -29.04 -2.37 12.07
N LEU A 233 -27.94 -1.65 12.41
CA LEU A 233 -26.71 -2.28 12.86
C LEU A 233 -26.93 -3.05 14.16
N VAL A 234 -26.60 -4.34 14.14
CA VAL A 234 -26.57 -5.21 15.30
C VAL A 234 -25.14 -5.71 15.49
N LEU A 235 -24.58 -5.53 16.67
CA LEU A 235 -23.25 -6.01 17.05
C LEU A 235 -23.40 -7.01 18.18
N ASP A 236 -22.87 -8.20 18.02
CA ASP A 236 -22.83 -9.25 19.04
C ASP A 236 -21.52 -10.06 18.97
N ASP A 237 -21.37 -11.04 19.86
CA ASP A 237 -20.18 -11.87 19.95
C ASP A 237 -19.93 -12.72 18.69
N SER A 238 -20.94 -12.88 17.82
CA SER A 238 -20.82 -13.64 16.56
C SER A 238 -20.42 -12.76 15.38
N GLY A 239 -20.51 -11.45 15.50
CA GLY A 239 -20.15 -10.50 14.44
C GLY A 239 -21.06 -9.28 14.37
N SER A 240 -21.21 -8.76 13.15
CA SER A 240 -22.07 -7.62 12.84
C SER A 240 -23.05 -7.96 11.72
N SER A 241 -24.28 -7.46 11.82
CA SER A 241 -25.26 -7.49 10.76
C SER A 241 -25.89 -6.11 10.58
N PHE A 242 -26.20 -5.74 9.35
CA PHE A 242 -26.82 -4.46 9.01
C PHE A 242 -27.47 -4.54 7.62
N ASP A 243 -28.41 -3.64 7.36
CA ASP A 243 -29.00 -3.44 6.05
C ASP A 243 -28.21 -2.36 5.29
N VAL A 244 -28.01 -2.55 3.98
CA VAL A 244 -27.35 -1.58 3.11
C VAL A 244 -28.38 -0.96 2.17
N TYR A 245 -28.45 0.37 2.18
CA TYR A 245 -29.28 1.16 1.27
C TYR A 245 -28.35 1.94 0.33
N ILE A 246 -28.61 1.84 -0.97
CA ILE A 246 -27.86 2.56 -2.01
C ILE A 246 -28.83 3.55 -2.64
N TYR A 247 -28.48 4.83 -2.63
CA TYR A 247 -29.24 5.90 -3.23
C TYR A 247 -28.57 6.33 -4.54
N ASP A 248 -29.40 6.56 -5.57
CA ASP A 248 -28.97 7.02 -6.90
C ASP A 248 -28.83 8.55 -6.96
#